data_7dd5a23beefaa2dd118d08ca6d9fadec
#
_entry.id   7dd5a23beefaa2dd118d08ca6d9fadec
#
_cell.length_a   1.000
_cell.length_b   1.000
_cell.length_c   1.000
_cell.angle_alpha   90.00
_cell.angle_beta   90.00
_cell.angle_gamma   90.00
#
_symmetry.space_group_name_H-M   'P 1'
#
loop_
_entity.id
_entity.type
_entity.pdbx_description
1 polymer ?
#
loop_
_entity_poly.entity_id
_entity_poly.type
_entity_poly.pdbx_seq_one_letter_code
_entity_poly.pdbx_strand_id
1 'polypeptide(L)'
;MSADVSTVDGGVFAAVDIGASSGRVILGRVGSDGVQLEVIHRFPNGVVEIDGGLRWNFDALFAEVLEGLRAAATVAAVQGERIVSIGIDTWAVDYGLVNTAGELTAQPFSYRDDRSRAAVEPVHRKLDPARLYATTGLQFLQFNTIYQLAAEKDLDGLQALLIPDLIAFLLTGVRRTEATNASTTGLFDAVAGEWATEFLSALGLRRDLFPPLIQPGETFGTLLPEIASAVGLPRDTKVVAVGSHDTASAVAAVPAREEDFAYISSGTWSLVGLELKHPVLTEASREANFTNERGVDGTIRYLRNMGGLWLLSECQRTWAAEGFRPELPALLQAAAALPPGGPQINPDDPYFIAPDNMPERIRAAVRRTGDVLIDDPAAITRCIMDSLATGYARTIRDAEKLADRSVEVVHVVGGGSQNQLLCQLTADVTGRKVVAGPVEATALGNVLVQARAAGAVTGGLAELRALVAAGSPLQVFTPQLTRL
;
A
#
# COMPACT_ATOMS: atom_id res chain seq x y z
N MET A 1 26.24 12.85 -0.09
CA MET A 1 26.82 12.65 -1.45
C MET A 1 25.70 12.91 -2.43
N SER A 2 25.90 13.70 -3.48
CA SER A 2 24.89 13.93 -4.51
C SER A 2 24.74 12.65 -5.33
N ALA A 3 23.50 12.24 -5.59
CA ALA A 3 23.24 11.15 -6.52
C ALA A 3 23.80 11.51 -7.90
N ASP A 4 24.58 10.60 -8.47
CA ASP A 4 25.05 10.78 -9.85
C ASP A 4 23.90 10.33 -10.76
N VAL A 5 23.20 11.30 -11.35
CA VAL A 5 22.05 11.07 -12.24
C VAL A 5 22.58 11.16 -13.66
N SER A 6 22.75 10.01 -14.30
CA SER A 6 22.93 9.95 -15.75
C SER A 6 21.54 9.93 -16.39
N THR A 7 21.18 10.99 -17.12
CA THR A 7 19.98 10.96 -17.94
C THR A 7 20.10 9.84 -18.96
N VAL A 8 19.20 8.87 -18.92
CA VAL A 8 18.97 7.99 -20.06
C VAL A 8 18.35 8.89 -21.12
N ASP A 9 19.11 9.23 -22.16
CA ASP A 9 18.70 10.20 -23.20
C ASP A 9 17.26 9.87 -23.69
N GLY A 10 16.31 10.76 -23.35
CA GLY A 10 14.90 10.66 -23.74
C GLY A 10 14.12 9.48 -23.12
N GLY A 11 14.63 8.81 -22.09
CA GLY A 11 13.99 7.66 -21.44
C GLY A 11 13.02 8.05 -20.33
N VAL A 12 11.82 7.47 -20.36
CA VAL A 12 10.80 7.62 -19.32
C VAL A 12 10.38 6.25 -18.79
N PHE A 13 9.77 6.24 -17.61
CA PHE A 13 9.32 5.05 -16.89
C PHE A 13 7.80 5.06 -16.76
N ALA A 14 7.14 3.95 -17.08
CA ALA A 14 5.70 3.82 -16.87
C ALA A 14 5.45 3.12 -15.52
N ALA A 15 4.77 3.81 -14.60
CA ALA A 15 4.30 3.23 -13.36
C ALA A 15 2.80 2.90 -13.47
N VAL A 16 2.45 1.65 -13.21
CA VAL A 16 1.07 1.16 -13.05
C VAL A 16 0.82 1.05 -11.55
N ASP A 17 0.10 2.00 -10.99
CA ASP A 17 -0.18 2.13 -9.54
C ASP A 17 -1.67 1.91 -9.31
N ILE A 18 -2.02 0.81 -8.65
CA ILE A 18 -3.40 0.35 -8.49
C ILE A 18 -3.73 0.15 -7.02
N GLY A 19 -4.53 1.04 -6.47
CA GLY A 19 -5.09 0.86 -5.14
C GLY A 19 -6.43 0.10 -5.15
N ALA A 20 -6.98 -0.15 -3.98
CA ALA A 20 -8.23 -0.89 -3.80
C ALA A 20 -9.49 -0.18 -4.36
N SER A 21 -9.42 1.09 -4.72
CA SER A 21 -10.57 1.89 -5.21
C SER A 21 -10.34 2.57 -6.55
N SER A 22 -9.11 2.70 -6.99
CA SER A 22 -8.75 3.33 -8.26
C SER A 22 -7.36 2.91 -8.69
N GLY A 23 -7.09 2.97 -10.01
CA GLY A 23 -5.78 2.78 -10.58
C GLY A 23 -5.37 3.94 -11.48
N ARG A 24 -4.10 3.99 -11.82
CA ARG A 24 -3.54 4.98 -12.72
C ARG A 24 -2.30 4.45 -13.44
N VAL A 25 -2.07 4.95 -14.63
CA VAL A 25 -0.83 4.80 -15.35
C VAL A 25 -0.16 6.17 -15.43
N ILE A 26 1.10 6.22 -15.07
CA ILE A 26 1.86 7.45 -14.84
C ILE A 26 3.17 7.34 -15.62
N LEU A 27 3.56 8.41 -16.30
CA LEU A 27 4.91 8.56 -16.84
C LEU A 27 5.79 9.29 -15.83
N GLY A 28 6.94 8.71 -15.51
CA GLY A 28 7.96 9.28 -14.64
C GLY A 28 9.23 9.64 -15.41
N ARG A 29 9.71 10.87 -15.22
CA ARG A 29 10.97 11.37 -15.76
C ARG A 29 11.91 11.67 -14.61
N VAL A 30 13.09 11.09 -14.64
CA VAL A 30 14.08 11.25 -13.58
C VAL A 30 15.21 12.14 -14.06
N GLY A 31 15.44 13.23 -13.34
CA GLY A 31 16.50 14.20 -13.62
C GLY A 31 17.29 14.56 -12.35
N SER A 32 18.32 15.40 -12.52
CA SER A 32 19.13 15.89 -11.40
C SER A 32 18.32 16.63 -10.34
N ASP A 33 17.21 17.24 -10.74
CA ASP A 33 16.35 18.08 -9.90
C ASP A 33 15.20 17.31 -9.24
N GLY A 34 15.15 15.97 -9.44
CA GLY A 34 14.13 15.10 -8.88
C GLY A 34 13.38 14.30 -9.92
N VAL A 35 12.17 13.88 -9.57
CA VAL A 35 11.28 13.09 -10.42
C VAL A 35 10.04 13.89 -10.79
N GLN A 36 9.75 13.97 -12.08
CA GLN A 36 8.50 14.54 -12.59
C GLN A 36 7.54 13.41 -12.94
N LEU A 37 6.33 13.50 -12.45
CA LEU A 37 5.25 12.55 -12.70
C LEU A 37 4.16 13.20 -13.56
N GLU A 38 3.71 12.49 -14.57
CA GLU A 38 2.58 12.86 -15.42
C GLU A 38 1.54 11.74 -15.41
N VAL A 39 0.38 12.00 -14.82
CA VAL A 39 -0.71 11.01 -14.81
C VAL A 39 -1.35 10.98 -16.19
N ILE A 40 -1.25 9.84 -16.85
CA ILE A 40 -1.72 9.65 -18.22
C ILE A 40 -3.14 9.10 -18.25
N HIS A 41 -3.43 8.13 -17.36
CA HIS A 41 -4.72 7.46 -17.34
C HIS A 41 -5.13 7.21 -15.89
N ARG A 42 -6.41 7.44 -15.58
CA ARG A 42 -7.04 7.10 -14.30
C ARG A 42 -8.28 6.26 -14.56
N PHE A 43 -8.45 5.23 -13.74
CA PHE A 43 -9.59 4.33 -13.85
C PHE A 43 -10.12 3.92 -12.47
N PRO A 44 -11.40 3.61 -12.34
CA PRO A 44 -11.95 3.06 -11.11
C PRO A 44 -11.49 1.61 -10.92
N ASN A 45 -11.33 1.21 -9.67
CA ASN A 45 -11.16 -0.17 -9.27
C ASN A 45 -12.21 -0.50 -8.20
N GLY A 46 -12.71 -1.71 -8.20
CA GLY A 46 -13.72 -2.11 -7.24
C GLY A 46 -14.09 -3.59 -7.33
N VAL A 47 -14.87 -4.00 -6.36
CA VAL A 47 -15.36 -5.37 -6.27
C VAL A 47 -16.70 -5.51 -7.00
N VAL A 48 -16.94 -6.72 -7.51
CA VAL A 48 -18.20 -7.16 -8.10
C VAL A 48 -18.64 -8.45 -7.41
N GLU A 49 -19.92 -8.68 -7.31
CA GLU A 49 -20.46 -9.96 -6.81
C GLU A 49 -20.57 -10.95 -7.97
N ILE A 50 -19.85 -12.08 -7.86
CA ILE A 50 -19.85 -13.17 -8.83
C ILE A 50 -20.02 -14.49 -8.05
N ASP A 51 -21.01 -15.28 -8.41
CA ASP A 51 -21.29 -16.60 -7.80
C ASP A 51 -21.39 -16.55 -6.26
N GLY A 52 -21.97 -15.47 -5.73
CA GLY A 52 -22.18 -15.26 -4.30
C GLY A 52 -20.91 -14.91 -3.51
N GLY A 53 -19.84 -14.49 -4.18
CA GLY A 53 -18.61 -13.99 -3.57
C GLY A 53 -18.18 -12.62 -4.10
N LEU A 54 -17.47 -11.86 -3.28
CA LEU A 54 -16.90 -10.58 -3.69
C LEU A 54 -15.59 -10.81 -4.43
N ARG A 55 -15.54 -10.41 -5.69
CA ARG A 55 -14.38 -10.58 -6.56
C ARG A 55 -13.92 -9.25 -7.15
N TRP A 56 -12.66 -9.18 -7.51
CA TRP A 56 -12.14 -8.11 -8.36
C TRP A 56 -12.59 -8.35 -9.79
N ASN A 57 -13.03 -7.30 -10.50
CA ASN A 57 -13.26 -7.36 -11.94
C ASN A 57 -11.91 -7.25 -12.65
N PHE A 58 -11.11 -8.33 -12.57
CA PHE A 58 -9.72 -8.32 -13.00
C PHE A 58 -9.57 -8.15 -14.52
N ASP A 59 -10.47 -8.70 -15.31
CA ASP A 59 -10.44 -8.54 -16.76
C ASP A 59 -10.61 -7.05 -17.16
N ALA A 60 -11.54 -6.35 -16.52
CA ALA A 60 -11.72 -4.92 -16.75
C ALA A 60 -10.50 -4.13 -16.23
N LEU A 61 -9.97 -4.50 -15.07
CA LEU A 61 -8.75 -3.90 -14.51
C LEU A 61 -7.57 -4.03 -15.48
N PHE A 62 -7.34 -5.22 -16.01
CA PHE A 62 -6.25 -5.46 -16.95
C PHE A 62 -6.46 -4.73 -18.29
N ALA A 63 -7.70 -4.63 -18.77
CA ALA A 63 -8.02 -3.83 -19.95
C ALA A 63 -7.69 -2.34 -19.74
N GLU A 64 -7.97 -1.79 -18.56
CA GLU A 64 -7.62 -0.41 -18.20
C GLU A 64 -6.10 -0.21 -18.10
N VAL A 65 -5.35 -1.21 -17.61
CA VAL A 65 -3.89 -1.17 -17.62
C VAL A 65 -3.36 -1.09 -19.06
N LEU A 66 -3.87 -1.91 -19.98
CA LEU A 66 -3.46 -1.88 -21.38
C LEU A 66 -3.82 -0.56 -22.06
N GLU A 67 -5.00 0.00 -21.77
CA GLU A 67 -5.41 1.31 -22.29
C GLU A 67 -4.47 2.42 -21.79
N GLY A 68 -4.18 2.41 -20.48
CA GLY A 68 -3.26 3.36 -19.87
C GLY A 68 -1.84 3.27 -20.45
N LEU A 69 -1.32 2.06 -20.69
CA LEU A 69 -0.02 1.86 -21.31
C LEU A 69 -0.01 2.32 -22.78
N ARG A 70 -1.10 2.12 -23.53
CA ARG A 70 -1.25 2.63 -24.91
C ARG A 70 -1.27 4.16 -24.91
N ALA A 71 -2.00 4.77 -24.02
CA ALA A 71 -2.02 6.23 -23.88
C ALA A 71 -0.63 6.77 -23.52
N ALA A 72 0.07 6.11 -22.59
CA ALA A 72 1.43 6.47 -22.19
C ALA A 72 2.42 6.35 -23.36
N ALA A 73 2.32 5.29 -24.17
CA ALA A 73 3.13 5.12 -25.38
C ALA A 73 2.90 6.27 -26.38
N THR A 74 1.64 6.68 -26.57
CA THR A 74 1.27 7.78 -27.46
C THR A 74 1.86 9.11 -26.96
N VAL A 75 1.72 9.41 -25.68
CA VAL A 75 2.25 10.65 -25.09
C VAL A 75 3.78 10.69 -25.19
N ALA A 76 4.46 9.61 -24.82
CA ALA A 76 5.91 9.52 -24.93
C ALA A 76 6.39 9.72 -26.36
N ALA A 77 5.74 9.09 -27.34
CA ALA A 77 6.10 9.23 -28.76
C ALA A 77 5.94 10.68 -29.27
N VAL A 78 4.85 11.38 -28.88
CA VAL A 78 4.62 12.79 -29.23
C VAL A 78 5.72 13.69 -28.65
N GLN A 79 6.22 13.36 -27.47
CA GLN A 79 7.29 14.10 -26.81
C GLN A 79 8.69 13.70 -27.26
N GLY A 80 8.81 12.71 -28.16
CA GLY A 80 10.09 12.18 -28.62
C GLY A 80 10.82 11.33 -27.59
N GLU A 81 10.07 10.82 -26.59
CA GLU A 81 10.58 10.01 -25.50
C GLU A 81 10.34 8.52 -25.74
N ARG A 82 11.10 7.67 -25.04
CA ARG A 82 10.93 6.22 -25.06
C ARG A 82 10.61 5.68 -23.66
N ILE A 83 9.56 4.87 -23.54
CA ILE A 83 9.30 4.12 -22.31
C ILE A 83 10.36 3.00 -22.20
N VAL A 84 11.23 3.13 -21.17
CA VAL A 84 12.34 2.21 -20.92
C VAL A 84 11.84 0.94 -20.23
N SER A 85 10.96 1.11 -19.25
CA SER A 85 10.37 0.00 -18.52
C SER A 85 8.99 0.34 -17.94
N ILE A 86 8.32 -0.72 -17.48
CA ILE A 86 7.04 -0.68 -16.81
C ILE A 86 7.25 -1.30 -15.43
N GLY A 87 6.81 -0.62 -14.36
CA GLY A 87 6.74 -1.13 -12.99
C GLY A 87 5.28 -1.20 -12.52
N ILE A 88 4.94 -2.23 -11.75
CA ILE A 88 3.57 -2.48 -11.33
C ILE A 88 3.55 -2.60 -9.82
N ASP A 89 2.72 -1.82 -9.15
CA ASP A 89 2.40 -1.98 -7.75
C ASP A 89 0.88 -1.97 -7.54
N THR A 90 0.43 -2.72 -6.56
CA THR A 90 -0.97 -2.84 -6.21
C THR A 90 -1.15 -3.00 -4.69
N TRP A 91 -2.40 -3.17 -4.27
CA TRP A 91 -2.70 -3.64 -2.91
C TRP A 91 -2.17 -5.06 -2.70
N ALA A 92 -2.05 -5.46 -1.45
CA ALA A 92 -1.49 -6.75 -1.04
C ALA A 92 -2.56 -7.84 -0.85
N VAL A 93 -2.13 -9.02 -0.46
CA VAL A 93 -2.81 -10.21 0.02
C VAL A 93 -3.65 -10.99 -1.00
N ASP A 94 -4.17 -10.35 -2.03
CA ASP A 94 -5.04 -10.98 -3.02
C ASP A 94 -4.25 -11.58 -4.18
N TYR A 95 -4.80 -12.64 -4.78
CA TYR A 95 -4.13 -13.41 -5.83
C TYR A 95 -5.14 -13.94 -6.86
N GLY A 96 -4.64 -14.20 -8.05
CA GLY A 96 -5.33 -15.02 -9.05
C GLY A 96 -4.73 -16.43 -9.14
N LEU A 97 -5.56 -17.40 -9.44
CA LEU A 97 -5.15 -18.79 -9.67
C LEU A 97 -5.02 -19.05 -11.17
N VAL A 98 -3.80 -19.43 -11.58
CA VAL A 98 -3.44 -19.65 -12.98
C VAL A 98 -3.16 -21.14 -13.18
N ASN A 99 -3.74 -21.72 -14.24
CA ASN A 99 -3.52 -23.11 -14.59
C ASN A 99 -2.19 -23.34 -15.34
N THR A 100 -1.89 -24.57 -15.70
CA THR A 100 -0.66 -24.93 -16.42
C THR A 100 -0.59 -24.34 -17.83
N ALA A 101 -1.75 -24.04 -18.45
CA ALA A 101 -1.82 -23.38 -19.77
C ALA A 101 -1.57 -21.86 -19.68
N GLY A 102 -1.53 -21.29 -18.49
CA GLY A 102 -1.36 -19.85 -18.30
C GLY A 102 -2.67 -19.07 -18.24
N GLU A 103 -3.78 -19.76 -18.07
CA GLU A 103 -5.12 -19.14 -18.02
C GLU A 103 -5.53 -18.87 -16.57
N LEU A 104 -6.07 -17.67 -16.33
CA LEU A 104 -6.73 -17.34 -15.06
C LEU A 104 -8.01 -18.17 -14.93
N THR A 105 -8.13 -18.93 -13.86
CA THR A 105 -9.25 -19.89 -13.71
C THR A 105 -10.56 -19.25 -13.29
N ALA A 106 -10.49 -18.11 -12.59
CA ALA A 106 -11.63 -17.30 -12.18
C ALA A 106 -11.17 -15.89 -11.80
N GLN A 107 -12.09 -14.94 -11.75
CA GLN A 107 -11.81 -13.62 -11.21
C GLN A 107 -11.31 -13.74 -9.76
N PRO A 108 -10.19 -13.05 -9.38
CA PRO A 108 -9.63 -13.12 -8.04
C PRO A 108 -10.63 -12.70 -6.96
N PHE A 109 -10.64 -13.40 -5.84
CA PHE A 109 -11.43 -12.96 -4.69
C PHE A 109 -10.84 -11.67 -4.11
N SER A 110 -11.71 -10.82 -3.59
CA SER A 110 -11.30 -9.65 -2.83
C SER A 110 -11.08 -10.02 -1.37
N TYR A 111 -10.09 -9.40 -0.73
CA TYR A 111 -9.87 -9.51 0.72
C TYR A 111 -11.08 -9.04 1.56
N ARG A 112 -12.06 -8.37 0.92
CA ARG A 112 -13.32 -7.94 1.56
C ARG A 112 -14.37 -9.06 1.61
N ASP A 113 -14.12 -10.19 0.94
CA ASP A 113 -14.97 -11.36 0.99
C ASP A 113 -14.83 -12.09 2.34
N ASP A 114 -15.95 -12.52 2.91
CA ASP A 114 -15.98 -13.17 4.24
C ASP A 114 -15.50 -14.64 4.22
N ARG A 115 -15.19 -15.23 3.05
CA ARG A 115 -14.86 -16.65 2.89
C ARG A 115 -13.67 -17.11 3.76
N SER A 116 -12.70 -16.24 3.94
CA SER A 116 -11.47 -16.51 4.70
C SER A 116 -11.71 -16.61 6.22
N ARG A 117 -12.76 -15.98 6.74
CA ARG A 117 -13.07 -15.95 8.17
C ARG A 117 -13.21 -17.35 8.78
N ALA A 118 -13.91 -18.24 8.09
CA ALA A 118 -14.12 -19.63 8.55
C ALA A 118 -12.83 -20.48 8.49
N ALA A 119 -11.82 -20.05 7.73
CA ALA A 119 -10.55 -20.75 7.57
C ALA A 119 -9.54 -20.44 8.69
N VAL A 120 -9.73 -19.36 9.45
CA VAL A 120 -8.79 -18.92 10.50
C VAL A 120 -8.56 -20.02 11.55
N GLU A 121 -9.62 -20.51 12.15
CA GLU A 121 -9.54 -21.53 13.20
C GLU A 121 -8.93 -22.87 12.70
N PRO A 122 -9.31 -23.42 11.52
CA PRO A 122 -8.63 -24.57 10.93
C PRO A 122 -7.12 -24.37 10.69
N VAL A 123 -6.70 -23.19 10.25
CA VAL A 123 -5.27 -22.84 10.08
C VAL A 123 -4.57 -22.81 11.43
N HIS A 124 -5.15 -22.15 12.44
CA HIS A 124 -4.54 -22.04 13.78
C HIS A 124 -4.46 -23.38 14.51
N ARG A 125 -5.31 -24.37 14.20
CA ARG A 125 -5.15 -25.74 14.71
C ARG A 125 -3.94 -26.46 14.12
N LYS A 126 -3.52 -26.12 12.91
CA LYS A 126 -2.33 -26.70 12.25
C LYS A 126 -1.05 -25.91 12.52
N LEU A 127 -1.17 -24.60 12.64
CA LEU A 127 -0.07 -23.67 12.83
C LEU A 127 -0.37 -22.76 14.01
N ASP A 128 0.31 -22.96 15.11
CA ASP A 128 0.16 -22.11 16.30
C ASP A 128 0.42 -20.65 15.96
N PRO A 129 -0.45 -19.70 16.40
CA PRO A 129 -0.30 -18.28 16.09
C PRO A 129 1.02 -17.66 16.53
N ALA A 130 1.60 -18.09 17.67
CA ALA A 130 2.88 -17.57 18.11
C ALA A 130 4.01 -18.06 17.19
N ARG A 131 3.96 -19.34 16.74
CA ARG A 131 4.90 -19.86 15.75
C ARG A 131 4.76 -19.19 14.40
N LEU A 132 3.52 -18.96 13.96
CA LEU A 132 3.21 -18.23 12.73
C LEU A 132 3.89 -16.86 12.76
N TYR A 133 3.68 -16.10 13.84
CA TYR A 133 4.27 -14.78 14.01
C TYR A 133 5.79 -14.84 14.14
N ALA A 134 6.34 -15.76 14.90
CA ALA A 134 7.78 -15.90 15.09
C ALA A 134 8.54 -16.20 13.77
N THR A 135 7.88 -16.75 12.77
CA THR A 135 8.45 -17.00 11.44
C THR A 135 8.14 -15.87 10.46
N THR A 136 6.88 -15.46 10.36
CA THR A 136 6.45 -14.50 9.32
C THR A 136 6.47 -13.06 9.79
N GLY A 137 6.33 -12.82 11.09
CA GLY A 137 6.19 -11.49 11.67
C GLY A 137 4.93 -10.75 11.22
N LEU A 138 3.97 -11.43 10.60
CA LEU A 138 2.84 -10.77 9.95
C LEU A 138 1.72 -10.46 10.95
N GLN A 139 1.18 -9.25 10.87
CA GLN A 139 -0.03 -8.82 11.57
C GLN A 139 -1.18 -9.80 11.28
N PHE A 140 -1.88 -10.23 12.32
CA PHE A 140 -3.10 -11.01 12.14
C PHE A 140 -4.22 -10.16 11.56
N LEU A 141 -4.63 -10.54 10.35
CA LEU A 141 -5.82 -10.05 9.68
C LEU A 141 -6.53 -11.25 9.06
N GLN A 142 -7.82 -11.40 9.33
CA GLN A 142 -8.59 -12.58 8.88
C GLN A 142 -8.57 -12.83 7.36
N PHE A 143 -8.17 -11.83 6.59
CA PHE A 143 -8.09 -11.87 5.14
C PHE A 143 -6.66 -12.05 4.59
N ASN A 144 -5.65 -12.30 5.43
CA ASN A 144 -4.30 -12.61 4.94
C ASN A 144 -4.35 -13.82 3.99
N THR A 145 -3.47 -13.82 3.00
CA THR A 145 -3.44 -14.83 1.91
C THR A 145 -3.48 -16.27 2.42
N ILE A 146 -2.80 -16.57 3.53
CA ILE A 146 -2.80 -17.88 4.17
C ILE A 146 -4.22 -18.37 4.48
N TYR A 147 -5.11 -17.51 4.97
CA TYR A 147 -6.50 -17.87 5.29
C TYR A 147 -7.37 -17.91 4.03
N GLN A 148 -7.08 -17.06 3.04
CA GLN A 148 -7.75 -17.12 1.74
C GLN A 148 -7.46 -18.43 1.02
N LEU A 149 -6.18 -18.88 0.99
CA LEU A 149 -5.77 -20.17 0.40
C LEU A 149 -6.38 -21.36 1.14
N ALA A 150 -6.48 -21.29 2.46
CA ALA A 150 -7.12 -22.34 3.25
C ALA A 150 -8.63 -22.45 3.02
N ALA A 151 -9.26 -21.43 2.43
CA ALA A 151 -10.66 -21.45 2.01
C ALA A 151 -10.86 -21.96 0.57
N GLU A 152 -9.78 -22.17 -0.20
CA GLU A 152 -9.87 -22.76 -1.55
C GLU A 152 -10.24 -24.25 -1.48
N LYS A 153 -11.00 -24.69 -2.46
CA LYS A 153 -11.48 -26.10 -2.51
C LYS A 153 -10.49 -27.02 -3.22
N ASP A 154 -9.88 -26.53 -4.27
CA ASP A 154 -8.94 -27.29 -5.10
C ASP A 154 -7.85 -26.34 -5.65
N LEU A 155 -6.59 -26.73 -5.42
CA LEU A 155 -5.41 -26.01 -5.88
C LEU A 155 -4.50 -26.88 -6.77
N ASP A 156 -4.96 -28.09 -7.14
CA ASP A 156 -4.16 -29.01 -7.95
C ASP A 156 -3.94 -28.46 -9.35
N GLY A 157 -2.67 -28.46 -9.78
CA GLY A 157 -2.26 -27.93 -11.07
C GLY A 157 -2.33 -26.40 -11.20
N LEU A 158 -2.63 -25.67 -10.12
CA LEU A 158 -2.72 -24.21 -10.12
C LEU A 158 -1.51 -23.56 -9.46
N GLN A 159 -1.20 -22.34 -9.89
CA GLN A 159 -0.27 -21.44 -9.20
C GLN A 159 -1.00 -20.17 -8.78
N ALA A 160 -0.67 -19.68 -7.57
CA ALA A 160 -1.17 -18.41 -7.08
C ALA A 160 -0.20 -17.30 -7.47
N LEU A 161 -0.70 -16.32 -8.19
CA LEU A 161 0.02 -15.09 -8.54
C LEU A 161 -0.64 -13.93 -7.80
N LEU A 162 0.11 -13.21 -6.98
CA LEU A 162 -0.39 -11.98 -6.36
C LEU A 162 -0.77 -10.97 -7.45
N ILE A 163 -1.68 -10.07 -7.18
CA ILE A 163 -2.27 -9.22 -8.23
C ILE A 163 -1.23 -8.51 -9.11
N PRO A 164 -0.17 -7.87 -8.58
CA PRO A 164 0.84 -7.24 -9.44
C PRO A 164 1.65 -8.27 -10.24
N ASP A 165 1.91 -9.44 -9.66
CA ASP A 165 2.61 -10.53 -10.33
C ASP A 165 1.77 -11.15 -11.45
N LEU A 166 0.45 -11.24 -11.27
CA LEU A 166 -0.50 -11.67 -12.28
C LEU A 166 -0.50 -10.70 -13.47
N ILE A 167 -0.51 -9.39 -13.22
CA ILE A 167 -0.40 -8.39 -14.28
C ILE A 167 0.95 -8.50 -14.99
N ALA A 168 2.06 -8.61 -14.26
CA ALA A 168 3.39 -8.79 -14.83
C ALA A 168 3.48 -10.07 -15.68
N PHE A 169 2.88 -11.17 -15.21
CA PHE A 169 2.79 -12.42 -15.97
C PHE A 169 2.01 -12.24 -17.27
N LEU A 170 0.86 -11.60 -17.26
CA LEU A 170 0.07 -11.36 -18.47
C LEU A 170 0.78 -10.43 -19.47
N LEU A 171 1.65 -9.53 -19.00
CA LEU A 171 2.46 -8.68 -19.86
C LEU A 171 3.66 -9.42 -20.46
N THR A 172 4.27 -10.38 -19.73
CA THR A 172 5.58 -10.97 -20.09
C THR A 172 5.60 -12.47 -20.32
N GLY A 173 4.57 -13.20 -19.87
CA GLY A 173 4.57 -14.67 -19.82
C GLY A 173 5.45 -15.27 -18.71
N VAL A 174 6.12 -14.45 -17.89
CA VAL A 174 7.07 -14.91 -16.87
C VAL A 174 6.38 -14.94 -15.49
N ARG A 175 6.42 -16.10 -14.83
CA ARG A 175 5.85 -16.31 -13.50
C ARG A 175 6.92 -16.10 -12.42
N ARG A 176 6.75 -15.07 -11.62
CA ARG A 176 7.55 -14.76 -10.43
C ARG A 176 6.63 -14.18 -9.36
N THR A 177 7.08 -14.16 -8.12
CA THR A 177 6.42 -13.47 -7.02
C THR A 177 7.36 -12.43 -6.43
N GLU A 178 6.93 -11.17 -6.39
CA GLU A 178 7.76 -10.09 -5.89
C GLU A 178 7.80 -10.11 -4.35
N ALA A 179 9.00 -9.95 -3.78
CA ALA A 179 9.29 -10.22 -2.38
C ALA A 179 8.55 -9.30 -1.39
N THR A 180 8.31 -8.02 -1.75
CA THR A 180 7.61 -7.10 -0.83
C THR A 180 6.15 -7.49 -0.67
N ASN A 181 5.51 -7.97 -1.74
CA ASN A 181 4.15 -8.44 -1.69
C ASN A 181 4.07 -9.89 -1.14
N ALA A 182 5.04 -10.77 -1.49
CA ALA A 182 5.15 -12.10 -0.89
C ALA A 182 5.14 -12.08 0.63
N SER A 183 5.79 -11.08 1.23
CA SER A 183 5.89 -10.94 2.68
C SER A 183 4.54 -10.64 3.38
N THR A 184 3.50 -10.29 2.63
CA THR A 184 2.16 -10.02 3.17
C THR A 184 1.27 -11.27 3.26
N THR A 185 1.77 -12.42 2.77
CA THR A 185 0.94 -13.62 2.58
C THR A 185 0.70 -14.45 3.84
N GLY A 186 1.55 -14.31 4.88
CA GLY A 186 1.58 -15.22 6.04
C GLY A 186 2.29 -16.54 5.75
N LEU A 187 2.97 -16.65 4.60
CA LEU A 187 3.69 -17.83 4.15
C LEU A 187 5.16 -17.54 3.80
N PHE A 188 5.64 -16.36 4.17
CA PHE A 188 7.00 -15.89 3.91
C PHE A 188 7.78 -15.83 5.23
N ASP A 189 8.98 -16.41 5.26
CA ASP A 189 9.89 -16.31 6.40
C ASP A 189 10.59 -14.94 6.38
N ALA A 190 10.30 -14.12 7.39
CA ALA A 190 10.79 -12.75 7.45
C ALA A 190 12.31 -12.65 7.63
N VAL A 191 12.95 -13.67 8.22
CA VAL A 191 14.40 -13.74 8.46
C VAL A 191 15.11 -14.33 7.25
N ALA A 192 14.67 -15.52 6.79
CA ALA A 192 15.28 -16.19 5.66
C ALA A 192 15.06 -15.45 4.33
N GLY A 193 13.97 -14.68 4.21
CA GLY A 193 13.62 -13.99 2.96
C GLY A 193 13.13 -14.94 1.88
N GLU A 194 12.53 -16.05 2.27
CA GLU A 194 12.07 -17.13 1.42
C GLU A 194 10.67 -17.62 1.84
N TRP A 195 10.05 -18.47 1.02
CA TRP A 195 8.80 -19.13 1.38
C TRP A 195 8.97 -20.04 2.59
N ALA A 196 8.09 -19.92 3.59
CA ALA A 196 8.02 -20.81 4.75
C ALA A 196 7.47 -22.19 4.34
N THR A 197 8.32 -23.01 3.71
CA THR A 197 7.92 -24.28 3.10
C THR A 197 7.33 -25.27 4.08
N GLU A 198 7.71 -25.19 5.36
CA GLU A 198 7.10 -25.98 6.42
C GLU A 198 5.63 -25.62 6.67
N PHE A 199 5.26 -24.34 6.51
CA PHE A 199 3.87 -23.88 6.66
C PHE A 199 3.02 -24.31 5.45
N LEU A 200 3.58 -24.20 4.25
CA LEU A 200 2.93 -24.76 3.06
C LEU A 200 2.62 -26.24 3.28
N SER A 201 3.60 -27.03 3.71
CA SER A 201 3.46 -28.47 3.97
C SER A 201 2.43 -28.78 5.07
N ALA A 202 2.44 -28.04 6.19
CA ALA A 202 1.49 -28.21 7.29
C ALA A 202 0.05 -27.93 6.88
N LEU A 203 -0.14 -27.00 5.95
CA LEU A 203 -1.46 -26.68 5.39
C LEU A 203 -1.89 -27.64 4.26
N GLY A 204 -0.99 -28.49 3.77
CA GLY A 204 -1.22 -29.38 2.63
C GLY A 204 -1.09 -28.66 1.29
N LEU A 205 -0.44 -27.49 1.27
CA LEU A 205 -0.17 -26.73 0.06
C LEU A 205 1.12 -27.23 -0.61
N ARG A 206 1.11 -27.22 -1.93
CA ARG A 206 2.30 -27.59 -2.70
C ARG A 206 3.37 -26.52 -2.59
N ARG A 207 4.65 -26.93 -2.65
CA ARG A 207 5.81 -26.01 -2.59
C ARG A 207 5.89 -25.07 -3.79
N ASP A 208 5.36 -25.48 -4.93
CA ASP A 208 5.34 -24.74 -6.18
C ASP A 208 4.03 -23.98 -6.43
N LEU A 209 3.17 -23.88 -5.39
CA LEU A 209 1.95 -23.09 -5.44
C LEU A 209 2.27 -21.62 -5.80
N PHE A 210 3.32 -21.08 -5.23
CA PHE A 210 3.85 -19.78 -5.60
C PHE A 210 5.08 -19.92 -6.51
N PRO A 211 5.19 -19.09 -7.56
CA PRO A 211 6.40 -19.00 -8.36
C PRO A 211 7.63 -18.59 -7.55
N PRO A 212 8.85 -18.80 -8.09
CA PRO A 212 10.08 -18.31 -7.48
C PRO A 212 10.05 -16.80 -7.22
N LEU A 213 10.67 -16.37 -6.12
CA LEU A 213 10.74 -14.96 -5.75
C LEU A 213 11.55 -14.13 -6.76
N ILE A 214 11.21 -12.85 -6.86
CA ILE A 214 11.95 -11.81 -7.55
C ILE A 214 12.10 -10.60 -6.62
N GLN A 215 13.22 -9.90 -6.70
CA GLN A 215 13.49 -8.75 -5.86
C GLN A 215 13.21 -7.43 -6.57
N PRO A 216 12.86 -6.35 -5.87
CA PRO A 216 12.77 -5.01 -6.45
C PRO A 216 14.04 -4.61 -7.19
N GLY A 217 13.92 -4.14 -8.43
CA GLY A 217 15.03 -3.82 -9.32
C GLY A 217 15.39 -4.92 -10.30
N GLU A 218 14.95 -6.16 -10.11
CA GLU A 218 15.12 -7.24 -11.08
C GLU A 218 14.08 -7.14 -12.21
N THR A 219 14.35 -7.77 -13.34
CA THR A 219 13.47 -7.76 -14.52
C THR A 219 12.66 -9.05 -14.60
N PHE A 220 11.33 -8.97 -14.65
CA PHE A 220 10.47 -10.11 -15.00
C PHE A 220 10.77 -10.63 -16.40
N GLY A 221 10.86 -9.73 -17.36
CA GLY A 221 11.05 -10.02 -18.78
C GLY A 221 10.76 -8.82 -19.64
N THR A 222 10.55 -9.07 -20.93
CA THR A 222 10.08 -8.08 -21.91
C THR A 222 8.63 -8.38 -22.32
N LEU A 223 7.97 -7.41 -22.93
CA LEU A 223 6.58 -7.56 -23.34
C LEU A 223 6.39 -8.73 -24.32
N LEU A 224 5.32 -9.49 -24.15
CA LEU A 224 4.83 -10.43 -25.13
C LEU A 224 4.54 -9.71 -26.46
N PRO A 225 4.75 -10.36 -27.62
CA PRO A 225 4.56 -9.73 -28.94
C PRO A 225 3.18 -9.11 -29.12
N GLU A 226 2.14 -9.83 -28.71
CA GLU A 226 0.74 -9.41 -28.78
C GLU A 226 0.46 -8.21 -27.87
N ILE A 227 1.05 -8.18 -26.68
CA ILE A 227 0.93 -7.06 -25.74
C ILE A 227 1.65 -5.83 -26.30
N ALA A 228 2.90 -5.98 -26.73
CA ALA A 228 3.68 -4.91 -27.33
C ALA A 228 2.93 -4.25 -28.51
N SER A 229 2.34 -5.07 -29.38
CA SER A 229 1.51 -4.60 -30.48
C SER A 229 0.24 -3.90 -30.01
N ALA A 230 -0.43 -4.43 -29.00
CA ALA A 230 -1.69 -3.89 -28.49
C ALA A 230 -1.51 -2.52 -27.83
N VAL A 231 -0.39 -2.30 -27.11
CA VAL A 231 -0.11 -1.05 -26.41
C VAL A 231 0.78 -0.08 -27.20
N GLY A 232 1.31 -0.49 -28.36
CA GLY A 232 2.16 0.35 -29.21
C GLY A 232 3.56 0.60 -28.64
N LEU A 233 4.08 -0.33 -27.83
CA LEU A 233 5.42 -0.26 -27.25
C LEU A 233 6.40 -1.22 -27.95
N PRO A 234 7.71 -0.93 -27.94
CA PRO A 234 8.72 -1.86 -28.40
C PRO A 234 8.69 -3.19 -27.63
N ARG A 235 8.95 -4.31 -28.32
CA ARG A 235 8.97 -5.65 -27.71
C ARG A 235 10.05 -5.82 -26.64
N ASP A 236 11.11 -5.03 -26.71
CA ASP A 236 12.21 -5.02 -25.76
C ASP A 236 11.95 -4.11 -24.54
N THR A 237 10.76 -3.50 -24.43
CA THR A 237 10.33 -2.79 -23.23
C THR A 237 10.27 -3.77 -22.05
N LYS A 238 11.01 -3.46 -20.99
CA LYS A 238 11.15 -4.34 -19.81
C LYS A 238 9.98 -4.15 -18.86
N VAL A 239 9.59 -5.22 -18.16
CA VAL A 239 8.77 -5.16 -16.94
C VAL A 239 9.69 -5.40 -15.76
N VAL A 240 9.84 -4.40 -14.91
CA VAL A 240 10.76 -4.39 -13.77
C VAL A 240 9.98 -4.59 -12.49
N ALA A 241 10.44 -5.50 -11.63
CA ALA A 241 9.92 -5.65 -10.29
C ALA A 241 10.25 -4.39 -9.48
N VAL A 242 9.25 -3.82 -8.85
CA VAL A 242 9.37 -2.67 -7.94
C VAL A 242 8.92 -3.11 -6.55
N GLY A 243 8.80 -2.23 -5.58
CA GLY A 243 8.06 -2.57 -4.37
C GLY A 243 6.59 -2.78 -4.73
N SER A 244 6.21 -4.01 -5.10
CA SER A 244 4.92 -4.27 -5.74
C SER A 244 3.73 -4.24 -4.78
N HIS A 245 3.96 -4.32 -3.46
CA HIS A 245 3.00 -3.80 -2.49
C HIS A 245 3.10 -2.27 -2.50
N ASP A 246 2.04 -1.56 -2.86
CA ASP A 246 1.98 -0.10 -3.02
C ASP A 246 2.70 0.67 -1.90
N THR A 247 2.51 0.22 -0.66
CA THR A 247 3.19 0.79 0.50
C THR A 247 4.71 0.56 0.49
N ALA A 248 5.22 -0.52 -0.11
CA ALA A 248 6.67 -0.71 -0.22
C ALA A 248 7.30 0.33 -1.16
N SER A 249 6.66 0.61 -2.28
CA SER A 249 7.04 1.70 -3.17
C SER A 249 6.89 3.06 -2.47
N ALA A 250 5.79 3.30 -1.75
CA ALA A 250 5.58 4.55 -1.02
C ALA A 250 6.68 4.80 0.02
N VAL A 251 7.09 3.77 0.78
CA VAL A 251 8.14 3.89 1.80
C VAL A 251 9.52 4.12 1.16
N ALA A 252 9.80 3.53 -0.01
CA ALA A 252 11.02 3.82 -0.75
C ALA A 252 11.15 5.30 -1.14
N ALA A 253 10.01 5.99 -1.33
CA ALA A 253 9.94 7.40 -1.67
C ALA A 253 9.69 8.34 -0.47
N VAL A 254 9.75 7.86 0.77
CA VAL A 254 9.70 8.73 1.94
C VAL A 254 10.93 9.67 1.91
N PRO A 255 10.75 11.01 1.95
CA PRO A 255 11.88 11.95 1.79
C PRO A 255 12.73 12.08 3.06
N ALA A 256 12.99 10.96 3.76
CA ALA A 256 13.76 10.92 4.98
C ALA A 256 15.25 11.16 4.69
N ARG A 257 15.87 12.01 5.48
CA ARG A 257 17.32 12.28 5.51
C ARG A 257 17.97 11.69 6.75
N GLU A 258 17.17 11.41 7.77
CA GLU A 258 17.49 10.78 9.04
C GLU A 258 17.24 9.27 8.99
N GLU A 259 17.97 8.50 9.80
CA GLU A 259 17.71 7.06 9.97
C GLU A 259 16.54 6.79 10.93
N ASP A 260 16.32 7.69 11.91
CA ASP A 260 15.34 7.55 12.98
C ASP A 260 14.04 8.31 12.64
N PHE A 261 13.28 7.77 11.71
CA PHE A 261 12.00 8.32 11.29
C PHE A 261 10.86 7.30 11.42
N ALA A 262 9.65 7.81 11.64
CA ALA A 262 8.43 7.06 11.39
C ALA A 262 7.79 7.51 10.09
N TYR A 263 7.04 6.62 9.47
CA TYR A 263 6.23 6.95 8.31
C TYR A 263 4.75 6.63 8.54
N ILE A 264 3.90 7.37 7.86
CA ILE A 264 2.47 7.15 7.75
C ILE A 264 2.14 7.18 6.27
N SER A 265 1.92 6.01 5.66
CA SER A 265 1.31 5.93 4.33
C SER A 265 -0.19 6.09 4.50
N SER A 266 -0.68 7.29 4.22
CA SER A 266 -2.06 7.69 4.53
C SER A 266 -2.92 7.71 3.28
N GLY A 267 -3.87 6.80 3.22
CA GLY A 267 -4.86 6.63 2.18
C GLY A 267 -6.17 6.10 2.74
N THR A 268 -6.83 5.20 2.03
CA THR A 268 -8.02 4.46 2.51
C THR A 268 -7.72 3.77 3.84
N TRP A 269 -6.60 3.06 3.91
CA TRP A 269 -5.94 2.61 5.13
C TRP A 269 -4.84 3.58 5.52
N SER A 270 -4.38 3.49 6.76
CA SER A 270 -3.16 4.15 7.22
C SER A 270 -2.17 3.09 7.70
N LEU A 271 -1.03 3.02 7.03
CA LEU A 271 0.06 2.12 7.41
C LEU A 271 1.10 2.94 8.17
N VAL A 272 1.20 2.68 9.48
CA VAL A 272 1.98 3.49 10.42
C VAL A 272 3.11 2.66 10.99
N GLY A 273 4.35 3.09 10.81
CA GLY A 273 5.48 2.29 11.29
C GLY A 273 6.85 2.90 11.10
N LEU A 274 7.84 2.02 11.25
CA LEU A 274 9.26 2.29 11.12
C LEU A 274 9.86 1.49 9.97
N GLU A 275 10.96 1.95 9.42
CA GLU A 275 11.80 1.16 8.55
C GLU A 275 12.99 0.60 9.34
N LEU A 276 13.14 -0.71 9.36
CA LEU A 276 14.15 -1.42 10.14
C LEU A 276 15.08 -2.25 9.24
N LYS A 277 16.25 -2.61 9.75
CA LYS A 277 17.19 -3.53 9.08
C LYS A 277 16.84 -5.01 9.34
N HIS A 278 16.17 -5.29 10.46
CA HIS A 278 15.82 -6.64 10.91
C HIS A 278 14.38 -6.68 11.43
N PRO A 279 13.69 -7.83 11.29
CA PRO A 279 12.33 -7.95 11.78
C PRO A 279 12.25 -8.05 13.31
N VAL A 280 11.17 -7.56 13.90
CA VAL A 280 10.83 -7.67 15.32
C VAL A 280 9.81 -8.79 15.50
N LEU A 281 10.28 -9.97 15.90
CA LEU A 281 9.49 -11.21 15.98
C LEU A 281 9.15 -11.61 17.43
N THR A 282 9.14 -10.66 18.35
CA THR A 282 8.88 -10.93 19.78
C THR A 282 7.38 -11.17 20.02
N GLU A 283 7.08 -11.90 21.12
CA GLU A 283 5.70 -12.11 21.55
C GLU A 283 4.99 -10.79 21.85
N ALA A 284 5.68 -9.82 22.45
CA ALA A 284 5.12 -8.49 22.68
C ALA A 284 4.72 -7.78 21.38
N SER A 285 5.49 -7.97 20.29
CA SER A 285 5.16 -7.42 18.97
C SER A 285 3.93 -8.13 18.38
N ARG A 286 3.82 -9.46 18.56
CA ARG A 286 2.65 -10.23 18.17
C ARG A 286 1.38 -9.76 18.88
N GLU A 287 1.45 -9.60 20.21
CA GLU A 287 0.31 -9.14 21.02
C GLU A 287 -0.12 -7.72 20.68
N ALA A 288 0.83 -6.85 20.30
CA ALA A 288 0.55 -5.51 19.81
C ALA A 288 0.10 -5.50 18.34
N ASN A 289 0.05 -6.66 17.68
CA ASN A 289 -0.41 -6.90 16.32
C ASN A 289 0.32 -6.05 15.27
N PHE A 290 1.65 -5.97 15.38
CA PHE A 290 2.51 -5.37 14.36
C PHE A 290 2.83 -6.37 13.25
N THR A 291 3.19 -5.84 12.08
CA THR A 291 3.66 -6.61 10.93
C THR A 291 5.10 -6.26 10.57
N ASN A 292 5.83 -7.24 10.04
CA ASN A 292 7.17 -7.11 9.48
C ASN A 292 7.09 -7.46 7.99
N GLU A 293 6.94 -6.48 7.15
CA GLU A 293 6.84 -6.66 5.71
C GLU A 293 8.15 -6.26 5.03
N ARG A 294 8.54 -6.96 3.97
CA ARG A 294 9.72 -6.60 3.19
C ARG A 294 9.54 -5.22 2.54
N GLY A 295 10.60 -4.43 2.59
CA GLY A 295 10.78 -3.19 1.84
C GLY A 295 11.77 -3.36 0.69
N VAL A 296 11.95 -2.31 -0.07
CA VAL A 296 12.99 -2.22 -1.11
C VAL A 296 14.37 -2.32 -0.45
N ASP A 297 15.34 -2.93 -1.14
CA ASP A 297 16.69 -3.22 -0.64
C ASP A 297 16.74 -4.13 0.60
N GLY A 298 15.69 -4.93 0.80
CA GLY A 298 15.62 -5.90 1.89
C GLY A 298 15.39 -5.29 3.27
N THR A 299 15.01 -4.00 3.35
CA THR A 299 14.55 -3.40 4.60
C THR A 299 13.29 -4.08 5.12
N ILE A 300 12.94 -3.83 6.36
CA ILE A 300 11.71 -4.30 6.99
C ILE A 300 10.82 -3.10 7.27
N ARG A 301 9.64 -3.11 6.72
CA ARG A 301 8.57 -2.19 7.08
C ARG A 301 7.87 -2.74 8.33
N TYR A 302 8.28 -2.27 9.49
CA TYR A 302 7.70 -2.62 10.77
C TYR A 302 6.55 -1.70 11.07
N LEU A 303 5.30 -2.14 10.86
CA LEU A 303 4.14 -1.26 10.85
C LEU A 303 2.88 -1.93 11.45
N ARG A 304 1.84 -1.12 11.62
CA ARG A 304 0.46 -1.58 11.78
C ARG A 304 -0.42 -1.01 10.67
N ASN A 305 -1.26 -1.88 10.11
CA ASN A 305 -2.40 -1.46 9.31
C ASN A 305 -3.48 -0.94 10.25
N MET A 306 -3.90 0.29 10.05
CA MET A 306 -4.92 0.98 10.84
C MET A 306 -6.05 1.46 9.95
N GLY A 307 -7.22 1.69 10.55
CA GLY A 307 -8.28 2.46 9.90
C GLY A 307 -7.75 3.82 9.45
N GLY A 308 -8.09 4.22 8.22
CA GLY A 308 -7.59 5.45 7.60
C GLY A 308 -8.71 6.39 7.18
N LEU A 309 -8.47 7.12 6.09
CA LEU A 309 -9.44 8.08 5.55
C LEU A 309 -10.69 7.43 4.95
N TRP A 310 -10.77 6.10 4.91
CA TRP A 310 -11.98 5.35 4.63
C TRP A 310 -13.18 5.85 5.44
N LEU A 311 -12.98 6.13 6.75
CA LEU A 311 -14.01 6.64 7.64
C LEU A 311 -14.64 7.94 7.09
N LEU A 312 -13.81 8.88 6.68
CA LEU A 312 -14.29 10.15 6.12
C LEU A 312 -14.92 9.94 4.73
N SER A 313 -14.31 9.11 3.88
CA SER A 313 -14.85 8.81 2.56
C SER A 313 -16.26 8.20 2.62
N GLU A 314 -16.49 7.27 3.55
CA GLU A 314 -17.80 6.66 3.77
C GLU A 314 -18.81 7.64 4.36
N CYS A 315 -18.38 8.55 5.23
CA CYS A 315 -19.24 9.66 5.67
C CYS A 315 -19.64 10.54 4.50
N GLN A 316 -18.71 10.94 3.65
CA GLN A 316 -18.98 11.74 2.45
C GLN A 316 -19.95 11.01 1.49
N ARG A 317 -19.76 9.70 1.30
CA ARG A 317 -20.65 8.87 0.49
C ARG A 317 -22.08 8.86 1.06
N THR A 318 -22.22 8.70 2.37
CA THR A 318 -23.52 8.71 3.06
C THR A 318 -24.19 10.07 2.92
N TRP A 319 -23.49 11.16 3.23
CA TRP A 319 -24.04 12.53 3.09
C TRP A 319 -24.42 12.85 1.65
N ALA A 320 -23.62 12.39 0.67
CA ALA A 320 -23.94 12.60 -0.74
C ALA A 320 -25.23 11.88 -1.15
N ALA A 321 -25.50 10.68 -0.62
CA ALA A 321 -26.74 9.94 -0.84
C ALA A 321 -27.97 10.66 -0.20
N GLU A 322 -27.74 11.39 0.90
CA GLU A 322 -28.74 12.22 1.58
C GLU A 322 -28.89 13.61 0.93
N GLY A 323 -28.17 13.90 -0.15
CA GLY A 323 -28.25 15.18 -0.88
C GLY A 323 -27.31 16.27 -0.37
N PHE A 324 -26.47 15.98 0.63
CA PHE A 324 -25.48 16.92 1.16
C PHE A 324 -24.07 16.55 0.66
N ARG A 325 -23.45 17.42 -0.12
CA ARG A 325 -22.12 17.21 -0.73
C ARG A 325 -21.14 18.32 -0.33
N PRO A 326 -20.62 18.30 0.90
CA PRO A 326 -19.66 19.32 1.31
C PRO A 326 -18.34 19.19 0.52
N GLU A 327 -17.83 20.33 0.09
CA GLU A 327 -16.47 20.38 -0.46
C GLU A 327 -15.47 20.02 0.65
N LEU A 328 -14.56 19.06 0.38
CA LEU A 328 -13.63 18.54 1.38
C LEU A 328 -12.78 19.63 2.06
N PRO A 329 -12.19 20.61 1.33
CA PRO A 329 -11.42 21.68 1.98
C PRO A 329 -12.27 22.51 2.97
N ALA A 330 -13.50 22.84 2.62
CA ALA A 330 -14.41 23.60 3.49
C ALA A 330 -14.80 22.78 4.74
N LEU A 331 -15.05 21.49 4.57
CA LEU A 331 -15.37 20.57 5.66
C LEU A 331 -14.20 20.45 6.65
N LEU A 332 -12.99 20.29 6.15
CA LEU A 332 -11.76 20.22 6.98
C LEU A 332 -11.49 21.55 7.70
N GLN A 333 -11.73 22.69 7.04
CA GLN A 333 -11.61 24.00 7.67
C GLN A 333 -12.64 24.20 8.80
N ALA A 334 -13.89 23.80 8.59
CA ALA A 334 -14.93 23.84 9.62
C ALA A 334 -14.56 22.92 10.81
N ALA A 335 -14.08 21.72 10.54
CA ALA A 335 -13.58 20.80 11.56
C ALA A 335 -12.39 21.37 12.36
N ALA A 336 -11.46 22.05 11.67
CA ALA A 336 -10.30 22.67 12.32
C ALA A 336 -10.69 23.84 13.27
N ALA A 337 -11.80 24.52 12.99
CA ALA A 337 -12.30 25.61 13.84
C ALA A 337 -12.94 25.12 15.15
N LEU A 338 -13.24 23.82 15.29
CA LEU A 338 -13.81 23.27 16.51
C LEU A 338 -12.76 23.13 17.62
N PRO A 339 -13.16 23.26 18.91
CA PRO A 339 -12.25 23.11 20.03
C PRO A 339 -11.55 21.73 20.02
N PRO A 340 -10.30 21.64 20.51
CA PRO A 340 -9.63 20.36 20.74
C PRO A 340 -10.26 19.56 21.88
N GLY A 341 -9.93 18.26 21.96
CA GLY A 341 -10.39 17.40 23.08
C GLY A 341 -11.83 16.92 22.98
N GLY A 342 -12.40 16.90 21.78
CA GLY A 342 -13.71 16.29 21.53
C GLY A 342 -13.69 14.75 21.64
N PRO A 343 -14.88 14.11 21.49
CA PRO A 343 -14.99 12.66 21.59
C PRO A 343 -14.18 11.96 20.50
N GLN A 344 -13.65 10.80 20.83
CA GLN A 344 -12.83 9.97 19.93
C GLN A 344 -13.39 8.55 19.81
N ILE A 345 -13.04 7.88 18.73
CA ILE A 345 -13.33 6.47 18.47
C ILE A 345 -12.02 5.67 18.36
N ASN A 346 -12.09 4.36 18.45
CA ASN A 346 -10.98 3.52 18.00
C ASN A 346 -11.12 3.27 16.49
N PRO A 347 -10.25 3.85 15.63
CA PRO A 347 -10.37 3.67 14.17
C PRO A 347 -10.12 2.22 13.72
N ASP A 348 -9.52 1.38 14.59
CA ASP A 348 -9.23 -0.04 14.31
C ASP A 348 -10.39 -0.97 14.73
N ASP A 349 -11.51 -0.43 15.22
CA ASP A 349 -12.66 -1.26 15.58
C ASP A 349 -13.22 -1.93 14.30
N PRO A 350 -13.33 -3.28 14.26
CA PRO A 350 -13.93 -4.00 13.14
C PRO A 350 -15.33 -3.51 12.74
N TYR A 351 -16.01 -2.82 13.66
CA TYR A 351 -17.30 -2.17 13.41
C TYR A 351 -17.27 -1.18 12.24
N PHE A 352 -16.10 -0.64 11.88
CA PHE A 352 -15.95 0.35 10.80
C PHE A 352 -15.47 -0.20 9.47
N ILE A 353 -15.20 -1.51 9.35
CA ILE A 353 -14.65 -2.11 8.11
C ILE A 353 -15.69 -2.13 6.99
N ALA A 354 -16.94 -2.50 7.31
CA ALA A 354 -17.98 -2.63 6.30
C ALA A 354 -18.58 -1.25 5.91
N PRO A 355 -18.87 -1.04 4.61
CA PRO A 355 -19.62 0.13 4.17
C PRO A 355 -21.02 0.12 4.79
N ASP A 356 -21.52 1.27 5.16
CA ASP A 356 -22.91 1.53 5.60
C ASP A 356 -23.05 3.00 6.01
N ASN A 357 -24.05 3.35 6.84
CA ASN A 357 -24.22 4.68 7.43
C ASN A 357 -23.08 4.98 8.42
N MET A 358 -21.92 5.38 7.91
CA MET A 358 -20.73 5.62 8.72
C MET A 358 -20.90 6.76 9.73
N PRO A 359 -21.56 7.89 9.41
CA PRO A 359 -21.82 8.94 10.40
C PRO A 359 -22.53 8.41 11.64
N GLU A 360 -23.58 7.61 11.49
CA GLU A 360 -24.32 7.04 12.60
C GLU A 360 -23.51 5.98 13.35
N ARG A 361 -22.69 5.17 12.65
CA ARG A 361 -21.77 4.24 13.31
C ARG A 361 -20.77 4.95 14.21
N ILE A 362 -20.19 6.04 13.76
CA ILE A 362 -19.25 6.86 14.55
C ILE A 362 -19.97 7.43 15.80
N ARG A 363 -21.16 8.02 15.62
CA ARG A 363 -21.94 8.53 16.74
C ARG A 363 -22.34 7.42 17.73
N ALA A 364 -22.72 6.25 17.22
CA ALA A 364 -23.03 5.10 18.07
C ALA A 364 -21.79 4.59 18.83
N ALA A 365 -20.62 4.61 18.21
CA ALA A 365 -19.37 4.25 18.89
C ALA A 365 -19.02 5.24 20.01
N VAL A 366 -19.16 6.54 19.76
CA VAL A 366 -18.97 7.59 20.78
C VAL A 366 -19.96 7.43 21.93
N ARG A 367 -21.26 7.16 21.65
CA ARG A 367 -22.23 6.91 22.72
C ARG A 367 -21.88 5.72 23.61
N ARG A 368 -21.19 4.70 23.08
CA ARG A 368 -20.73 3.53 23.88
C ARG A 368 -19.67 3.90 24.91
N THR A 369 -18.91 5.00 24.71
CA THR A 369 -17.94 5.51 25.69
C THR A 369 -18.58 6.47 26.73
N GLY A 370 -19.85 6.77 26.59
CA GLY A 370 -20.57 7.72 27.48
C GLY A 370 -20.50 9.16 27.00
N ASP A 371 -19.88 9.44 25.86
CA ASP A 371 -19.77 10.76 25.27
C ASP A 371 -20.92 11.04 24.30
N VAL A 372 -21.02 12.31 23.87
CA VAL A 372 -22.00 12.78 22.90
C VAL A 372 -21.29 13.42 21.71
N LEU A 373 -21.57 12.93 20.53
CA LEU A 373 -21.15 13.54 19.26
C LEU A 373 -22.40 14.07 18.55
N ILE A 374 -22.43 15.38 18.32
CA ILE A 374 -23.54 16.02 17.59
C ILE A 374 -23.59 15.55 16.14
N ASP A 375 -24.78 15.54 15.57
CA ASP A 375 -25.00 15.17 14.18
C ASP A 375 -24.71 16.36 13.25
N ASP A 376 -23.42 16.68 13.20
CA ASP A 376 -22.86 17.74 12.40
C ASP A 376 -21.64 17.22 11.61
N PRO A 377 -21.59 17.37 10.30
CA PRO A 377 -20.50 16.88 9.47
C PRO A 377 -19.11 17.36 9.90
N ALA A 378 -18.98 18.62 10.35
CA ALA A 378 -17.69 19.13 10.83
C ALA A 378 -17.27 18.47 12.15
N ALA A 379 -18.22 18.27 13.07
CA ALA A 379 -17.95 17.58 14.35
C ALA A 379 -17.57 16.11 14.14
N ILE A 380 -18.27 15.41 13.26
CA ILE A 380 -17.93 14.02 12.90
C ILE A 380 -16.55 13.96 12.23
N THR A 381 -16.26 14.87 11.32
CA THR A 381 -14.93 14.96 10.68
C THR A 381 -13.84 15.23 11.70
N ARG A 382 -14.07 16.16 12.65
CA ARG A 382 -13.11 16.44 13.72
C ARG A 382 -12.87 15.22 14.60
N CYS A 383 -13.91 14.51 15.00
CA CYS A 383 -13.81 13.25 15.75
C CYS A 383 -12.93 12.22 14.99
N ILE A 384 -13.12 12.06 13.67
CA ILE A 384 -12.30 11.17 12.85
C ILE A 384 -10.82 11.62 12.89
N MET A 385 -10.54 12.90 12.64
CA MET A 385 -9.17 13.43 12.55
C MET A 385 -8.43 13.30 13.90
N ASP A 386 -9.07 13.67 15.00
CA ASP A 386 -8.51 13.51 16.35
C ASP A 386 -8.25 12.03 16.68
N SER A 387 -9.16 11.13 16.30
CA SER A 387 -9.03 9.69 16.51
C SER A 387 -7.87 9.08 15.72
N LEU A 388 -7.71 9.46 14.44
CA LEU A 388 -6.62 9.02 13.60
C LEU A 388 -5.28 9.52 14.14
N ALA A 389 -5.15 10.81 14.46
CA ALA A 389 -3.92 11.38 15.00
C ALA A 389 -3.49 10.70 16.30
N THR A 390 -4.44 10.47 17.22
CA THR A 390 -4.20 9.76 18.49
C THR A 390 -3.78 8.31 18.23
N GLY A 391 -4.43 7.63 17.29
CA GLY A 391 -4.08 6.28 16.86
C GLY A 391 -2.66 6.21 16.29
N TYR A 392 -2.27 7.15 15.45
CA TYR A 392 -0.90 7.25 14.89
C TYR A 392 0.14 7.44 15.99
N ALA A 393 -0.11 8.38 16.91
CA ALA A 393 0.81 8.63 18.02
C ALA A 393 0.99 7.42 18.93
N ARG A 394 -0.09 6.68 19.23
CA ARG A 394 -0.04 5.43 19.97
C ARG A 394 0.79 4.39 19.22
N THR A 395 0.51 4.16 17.94
CA THR A 395 1.20 3.17 17.14
C THR A 395 2.69 3.47 17.01
N ILE A 396 3.08 4.75 16.82
CA ILE A 396 4.49 5.14 16.77
C ILE A 396 5.19 4.87 18.11
N ARG A 397 4.58 5.24 19.25
CA ARG A 397 5.17 4.94 20.58
C ARG A 397 5.32 3.45 20.83
N ASP A 398 4.34 2.64 20.42
CA ASP A 398 4.41 1.18 20.54
C ASP A 398 5.54 0.62 19.67
N ALA A 399 5.67 1.10 18.43
CA ALA A 399 6.74 0.71 17.52
C ALA A 399 8.12 1.05 18.06
N GLU A 400 8.31 2.26 18.59
CA GLU A 400 9.56 2.69 19.24
C GLU A 400 9.97 1.74 20.38
N LYS A 401 9.01 1.47 21.27
CA LYS A 401 9.24 0.59 22.44
C LYS A 401 9.58 -0.84 22.01
N LEU A 402 8.86 -1.39 21.03
CA LEU A 402 9.01 -2.78 20.61
C LEU A 402 10.26 -2.99 19.77
N ALA A 403 10.68 -2.00 19.00
CA ALA A 403 11.87 -2.05 18.16
C ALA A 403 13.14 -1.51 18.84
N ASP A 404 13.02 -0.99 20.08
CA ASP A 404 14.11 -0.29 20.80
C ASP A 404 14.73 0.83 19.95
N ARG A 405 13.87 1.69 19.41
CA ARG A 405 14.25 2.82 18.54
C ARG A 405 13.62 4.10 19.05
N SER A 406 14.17 5.22 18.60
CA SER A 406 13.66 6.57 18.86
C SER A 406 13.28 7.19 17.53
N VAL A 407 12.19 7.96 17.49
CA VAL A 407 11.72 8.66 16.28
C VAL A 407 11.88 10.16 16.47
N GLU A 408 12.56 10.81 15.56
CA GLU A 408 12.74 12.27 15.56
C GLU A 408 11.71 12.99 14.69
N VAL A 409 11.37 12.38 13.54
CA VAL A 409 10.50 12.97 12.51
C VAL A 409 9.45 11.94 12.07
N VAL A 410 8.25 12.42 11.81
CA VAL A 410 7.16 11.62 11.22
C VAL A 410 6.93 12.09 9.78
N HIS A 411 7.07 11.20 8.81
CA HIS A 411 6.75 11.47 7.42
C HIS A 411 5.35 10.99 7.08
N VAL A 412 4.49 11.87 6.58
CA VAL A 412 3.15 11.51 6.09
C VAL A 412 3.18 11.57 4.57
N VAL A 413 2.99 10.43 3.92
CA VAL A 413 2.99 10.29 2.46
C VAL A 413 1.64 9.80 1.94
N GLY A 414 1.43 9.91 0.63
CA GLY A 414 0.16 9.55 -0.01
C GLY A 414 -0.89 10.66 0.08
N GLY A 415 -2.13 10.35 -0.30
CA GLY A 415 -3.22 11.34 -0.39
C GLY A 415 -3.51 12.08 0.92
N GLY A 416 -3.33 11.40 2.05
CA GLY A 416 -3.54 11.99 3.38
C GLY A 416 -2.55 13.09 3.75
N SER A 417 -1.40 13.18 3.08
CA SER A 417 -0.44 14.27 3.27
C SER A 417 -0.99 15.64 2.89
N GLN A 418 -2.05 15.69 2.09
CA GLN A 418 -2.77 16.93 1.73
C GLN A 418 -3.72 17.39 2.84
N ASN A 419 -4.05 16.53 3.81
CA ASN A 419 -4.93 16.87 4.92
C ASN A 419 -4.16 17.62 6.02
N GLN A 420 -4.10 18.95 5.89
CA GLN A 420 -3.33 19.81 6.80
C GLN A 420 -3.81 19.68 8.26
N LEU A 421 -5.13 19.50 8.49
CA LEU A 421 -5.67 19.30 9.83
C LEU A 421 -5.11 18.00 10.45
N LEU A 422 -5.16 16.88 9.73
CA LEU A 422 -4.63 15.62 10.23
C LEU A 422 -3.11 15.68 10.47
N CYS A 423 -2.36 16.31 9.55
CA CYS A 423 -0.91 16.47 9.70
C CYS A 423 -0.55 17.33 10.93
N GLN A 424 -1.26 18.45 11.18
CA GLN A 424 -1.05 19.28 12.36
C GLN A 424 -1.42 18.54 13.65
N LEU A 425 -2.59 17.90 13.70
CA LEU A 425 -3.00 17.10 14.85
C LEU A 425 -2.02 15.96 15.14
N THR A 426 -1.47 15.33 14.10
CA THR A 426 -0.42 14.32 14.25
C THR A 426 0.84 14.90 14.88
N ALA A 427 1.28 16.09 14.44
CA ALA A 427 2.43 16.78 15.05
C ALA A 427 2.16 17.08 16.52
N ASP A 428 0.98 17.63 16.85
CA ASP A 428 0.61 18.03 18.20
C ASP A 428 0.57 16.82 19.15
N VAL A 429 -0.08 15.72 18.74
CA VAL A 429 -0.25 14.53 19.62
C VAL A 429 1.03 13.69 19.74
N THR A 430 1.86 13.65 18.66
CA THR A 430 3.15 12.96 18.73
C THR A 430 4.22 13.77 19.46
N GLY A 431 4.06 15.09 19.52
CA GLY A 431 5.09 16.02 19.98
C GLY A 431 6.29 16.09 19.04
N ARG A 432 6.14 15.69 17.76
CA ARG A 432 7.21 15.58 16.78
C ARG A 432 6.92 16.41 15.54
N LYS A 433 8.00 16.79 14.87
CA LYS A 433 7.90 17.40 13.53
C LYS A 433 7.26 16.38 12.57
N VAL A 434 6.26 16.84 11.81
CA VAL A 434 5.64 16.09 10.71
C VAL A 434 6.08 16.72 9.39
N VAL A 435 6.55 15.89 8.47
CA VAL A 435 6.86 16.26 7.09
C VAL A 435 5.84 15.59 6.19
N ALA A 436 4.96 16.38 5.57
CA ALA A 436 3.89 15.91 4.72
C ALA A 436 4.27 16.01 3.23
N GLY A 437 4.05 14.95 2.49
CA GLY A 437 4.42 14.76 1.09
C GLY A 437 5.56 13.75 0.92
N PRO A 438 5.73 13.26 -0.30
CA PRO A 438 4.92 13.53 -1.49
C PRO A 438 3.55 12.86 -1.48
N VAL A 439 2.62 13.43 -2.24
CA VAL A 439 1.26 12.87 -2.43
C VAL A 439 1.32 11.57 -3.23
N GLU A 440 2.13 11.55 -4.27
CA GLU A 440 2.28 10.44 -5.20
C GLU A 440 3.49 9.55 -4.84
N ALA A 441 3.64 9.25 -3.53
CA ALA A 441 4.82 8.52 -3.03
C ALA A 441 4.97 7.14 -3.66
N THR A 442 3.86 6.41 -3.85
CA THR A 442 3.87 5.07 -4.47
C THR A 442 4.44 5.14 -5.88
N ALA A 443 3.90 6.00 -6.73
CA ALA A 443 4.38 6.16 -8.10
C ALA A 443 5.84 6.65 -8.16
N LEU A 444 6.24 7.54 -7.24
CA LEU A 444 7.64 8.00 -7.13
C LEU A 444 8.58 6.85 -6.81
N GLY A 445 8.24 6.02 -5.81
CA GLY A 445 9.06 4.87 -5.44
C GLY A 445 9.14 3.83 -6.56
N ASN A 446 8.01 3.57 -7.22
CA ASN A 446 7.94 2.70 -8.38
C ASN A 446 8.90 3.19 -9.49
N VAL A 447 8.78 4.46 -9.91
CA VAL A 447 9.64 5.08 -10.94
C VAL A 447 11.11 5.06 -10.55
N LEU A 448 11.44 5.37 -9.29
CA LEU A 448 12.82 5.41 -8.82
C LEU A 448 13.49 4.04 -8.81
N VAL A 449 12.78 2.99 -8.44
CA VAL A 449 13.29 1.61 -8.51
C VAL A 449 13.54 1.20 -9.97
N GLN A 450 12.63 1.53 -10.89
CA GLN A 450 12.81 1.31 -12.32
C GLN A 450 14.03 2.08 -12.88
N ALA A 451 14.15 3.37 -12.52
CA ALA A 451 15.24 4.23 -12.96
C ALA A 451 16.60 3.70 -12.48
N ARG A 452 16.67 3.21 -11.24
CA ARG A 452 17.87 2.56 -10.71
C ARG A 452 18.18 1.25 -11.46
N ALA A 453 17.18 0.42 -11.73
CA ALA A 453 17.34 -0.81 -12.49
C ALA A 453 17.82 -0.55 -13.95
N ALA A 454 17.47 0.59 -14.51
CA ALA A 454 17.92 1.03 -15.83
C ALA A 454 19.30 1.72 -15.80
N GLY A 455 19.89 1.96 -14.61
CA GLY A 455 21.15 2.68 -14.45
C GLY A 455 21.04 4.21 -14.59
N ALA A 456 19.82 4.76 -14.64
CA ALA A 456 19.58 6.20 -14.67
C ALA A 456 19.86 6.88 -13.32
N VAL A 457 19.75 6.12 -12.23
CA VAL A 457 20.07 6.53 -10.87
C VAL A 457 20.97 5.50 -10.23
N THR A 458 21.97 5.93 -9.47
CA THR A 458 22.89 5.07 -8.73
C THR A 458 22.68 5.23 -7.23
N GLY A 459 23.12 4.23 -6.45
CA GLY A 459 23.05 4.24 -4.99
C GLY A 459 21.89 3.43 -4.41
N GLY A 460 21.69 3.54 -3.11
CA GLY A 460 20.65 2.87 -2.35
C GLY A 460 19.43 3.75 -2.08
N LEU A 461 18.64 3.37 -1.07
CA LEU A 461 17.43 4.14 -0.69
C LEU A 461 17.72 5.58 -0.27
N ALA A 462 18.87 5.86 0.32
CA ALA A 462 19.24 7.22 0.74
C ALA A 462 19.34 8.17 -0.46
N GLU A 463 19.96 7.71 -1.56
CA GLU A 463 20.10 8.49 -2.78
C GLU A 463 18.75 8.67 -3.49
N LEU A 464 17.91 7.62 -3.54
CA LEU A 464 16.57 7.72 -4.09
C LEU A 464 15.72 8.74 -3.31
N ARG A 465 15.76 8.71 -1.99
CA ARG A 465 15.05 9.64 -1.11
C ARG A 465 15.55 11.08 -1.23
N ALA A 466 16.84 11.27 -1.48
CA ALA A 466 17.40 12.59 -1.72
C ALA A 466 16.80 13.24 -2.99
N LEU A 467 16.59 12.46 -4.06
CA LEU A 467 15.90 12.93 -5.28
C LEU A 467 14.44 13.29 -5.00
N VAL A 468 13.72 12.48 -4.20
CA VAL A 468 12.36 12.81 -3.79
C VAL A 468 12.32 14.12 -2.99
N ALA A 469 13.22 14.27 -2.02
CA ALA A 469 13.29 15.47 -1.18
C ALA A 469 13.65 16.74 -1.96
N ALA A 470 14.41 16.63 -3.05
CA ALA A 470 14.78 17.74 -3.91
C ALA A 470 13.63 18.17 -4.84
N GLY A 471 12.90 17.20 -5.39
CA GLY A 471 11.88 17.44 -6.43
C GLY A 471 10.43 17.54 -5.94
N SER A 472 10.16 17.24 -4.66
CA SER A 472 8.78 17.22 -4.16
C SER A 472 8.44 18.43 -3.29
N PRO A 473 7.23 19.02 -3.44
CA PRO A 473 6.75 20.01 -2.49
C PRO A 473 6.45 19.33 -1.15
N LEU A 474 7.23 19.67 -0.12
CA LEU A 474 7.06 19.16 1.23
C LEU A 474 6.53 20.27 2.14
N GLN A 475 5.57 19.92 2.98
CA GLN A 475 5.02 20.80 4.01
C GLN A 475 5.44 20.31 5.40
N VAL A 476 5.90 21.25 6.25
CA VAL A 476 6.37 20.91 7.60
C VAL A 476 5.38 21.43 8.64
N PHE A 477 4.99 20.56 9.55
CA PHE A 477 4.16 20.88 10.71
C PHE A 477 4.99 20.65 11.98
N THR A 478 4.99 21.65 12.86
CA THR A 478 5.62 21.56 14.18
C THR A 478 4.55 21.50 15.26
N PRO A 479 4.81 20.77 16.37
CA PRO A 479 3.89 20.74 17.48
C PRO A 479 3.53 22.15 17.95
N GLN A 480 2.25 22.42 18.02
CA GLN A 480 1.75 23.65 18.64
C GLN A 480 1.49 23.35 20.10
N LEU A 481 2.21 24.04 21.00
CA LEU A 481 1.99 23.95 22.44
C LEU A 481 0.58 24.49 22.73
N THR A 482 -0.42 23.63 22.61
CA THR A 482 -1.71 23.91 23.19
C THR A 482 -1.52 23.78 24.70
N ARG A 483 -1.57 24.86 25.43
CA ARG A 483 -1.69 24.81 26.89
C ARG A 483 -2.98 24.04 27.18
N LEU A 484 -2.83 22.75 27.55
CA LEU A 484 -3.89 21.95 28.14
C LEU A 484 -4.27 22.51 29.50
#